data_9593b841e8d3da5dfeb620ccf1d5c0c1
#
_entry.id   9593b841e8d3da5dfeb620ccf1d5c0c1
#
_cell.length_a   1.000
_cell.length_b   1.000
_cell.length_c   1.000
_cell.angle_alpha   90.00
_cell.angle_beta   90.00
_cell.angle_gamma   90.00
#
_symmetry.space_group_name_H-M   'P 1'
#
loop_
_entity.id
_entity.type
_entity.pdbx_description
1 polymer ?
#
loop_
_entity_poly.entity_id
_entity_poly.type
_entity_poly.pdbx_seq_one_letter_code
_entity_poly.pdbx_strand_id
1 'polypeptide(L)'
;MSIDYNQQMCVYHAIYGRRTTWEFKDGLVNRSAVERMLDAAVWAPNHRMTEPWRFIVIEKDSPLRSQIALLAYESTFERTNDVDRSQANHDKFLKPAFIVCAYSVPGLDEESTKENYAAVCCAAQNISLAGAAEGLGGSWQTGGPCRNPKLKGILGVDDSWDLVTLLFIGAPVEGHSSRRTPVSKWVYWS
;
A
#
# COMPACT_ATOMS: atom_id res chain seq x y z
N MET A 1 18.49 0.13 -20.67
CA MET A 1 19.00 0.26 -19.30
C MET A 1 19.50 -1.11 -18.88
N SER A 2 20.81 -1.32 -18.76
CA SER A 2 21.37 -2.58 -18.27
C SER A 2 21.17 -2.64 -16.76
N ILE A 3 20.40 -3.61 -16.29
CA ILE A 3 20.21 -3.85 -14.87
C ILE A 3 21.43 -4.61 -14.36
N ASP A 4 22.15 -4.01 -13.41
CA ASP A 4 23.27 -4.71 -12.75
C ASP A 4 22.71 -5.71 -11.73
N TYR A 5 22.68 -6.98 -12.09
CA TYR A 5 22.12 -8.06 -11.26
C TYR A 5 23.01 -8.43 -10.06
N ASN A 6 24.21 -7.90 -9.92
CA ASN A 6 25.16 -8.31 -8.88
C ASN A 6 24.91 -7.71 -7.49
N GLN A 7 23.99 -6.75 -7.34
CA GLN A 7 23.61 -6.14 -6.06
C GLN A 7 22.12 -6.21 -5.74
N GLN A 8 21.33 -6.87 -6.58
CA GLN A 8 19.87 -6.91 -6.36
C GLN A 8 19.45 -8.04 -5.40
N MET A 9 18.54 -7.69 -4.50
CA MET A 9 17.91 -8.66 -3.61
C MET A 9 17.18 -9.74 -4.43
N CYS A 10 17.49 -11.03 -4.17
CA CYS A 10 16.75 -12.13 -4.78
C CYS A 10 15.26 -12.02 -4.44
N VAL A 11 14.38 -12.34 -5.40
CA VAL A 11 12.92 -12.28 -5.22
C VAL A 11 12.44 -13.04 -3.97
N TYR A 12 13.03 -14.19 -3.66
CA TYR A 12 12.71 -14.95 -2.44
C TYR A 12 13.11 -14.19 -1.16
N HIS A 13 14.23 -13.47 -1.17
CA HIS A 13 14.62 -12.63 -0.05
C HIS A 13 13.62 -11.49 0.17
N ALA A 14 13.16 -10.86 -0.90
CA ALA A 14 12.12 -9.83 -0.82
C ALA A 14 10.81 -10.40 -0.27
N ILE A 15 10.36 -11.55 -0.77
CA ILE A 15 9.13 -12.22 -0.33
C ILE A 15 9.22 -12.64 1.15
N TYR A 16 10.30 -13.33 1.53
CA TYR A 16 10.47 -13.83 2.88
C TYR A 16 10.94 -12.77 3.87
N GLY A 17 11.61 -11.72 3.40
CA GLY A 17 12.12 -10.62 4.22
C GLY A 17 11.11 -9.51 4.48
N ARG A 18 10.21 -9.23 3.50
CA ARG A 18 9.22 -8.18 3.65
C ARG A 18 8.35 -8.38 4.89
N ARG A 19 8.25 -7.31 5.71
CA ARG A 19 7.40 -7.29 6.92
C ARG A 19 6.50 -6.06 6.88
N THR A 20 5.36 -6.18 7.54
CA THR A 20 4.55 -5.02 7.88
C THR A 20 5.27 -4.23 8.95
N THR A 21 5.43 -2.93 8.74
CA THR A 21 5.93 -1.99 9.75
C THR A 21 4.96 -0.83 9.93
N TRP A 22 4.91 -0.33 11.15
CA TRP A 22 4.10 0.81 11.56
C TRP A 22 4.98 1.96 12.09
N GLU A 23 6.23 1.63 12.42
CA GLU A 23 7.21 2.55 12.94
C GLU A 23 8.27 2.79 11.86
N PHE A 24 8.55 4.06 11.63
CA PHE A 24 9.48 4.51 10.62
C PHE A 24 10.56 5.36 11.27
N LYS A 25 11.78 5.21 10.79
CA LYS A 25 12.90 6.08 11.17
C LYS A 25 12.63 7.48 10.62
N ASP A 26 13.01 8.48 11.40
CA ASP A 26 13.07 9.83 10.87
C ASP A 26 14.14 9.91 9.77
N GLY A 27 13.85 10.65 8.73
CA GLY A 27 14.74 10.83 7.60
C GLY A 27 13.99 10.92 6.28
N LEU A 28 14.71 11.40 5.27
CA LEU A 28 14.14 11.52 3.92
C LEU A 28 14.22 10.18 3.21
N VAL A 29 13.08 9.71 2.74
CA VAL A 29 13.02 8.64 1.75
C VAL A 29 13.13 9.30 0.38
N ASN A 30 14.02 8.80 -0.47
CA ASN A 30 14.21 9.34 -1.79
C ASN A 30 12.97 9.05 -2.66
N ARG A 31 12.40 10.11 -3.24
CA ARG A 31 11.26 10.01 -4.15
C ARG A 31 11.55 9.03 -5.30
N SER A 32 12.78 9.02 -5.84
CA SER A 32 13.16 8.10 -6.92
C SER A 32 13.06 6.61 -6.54
N ALA A 33 13.20 6.26 -5.25
CA ALA A 33 12.95 4.89 -4.80
C ALA A 33 11.46 4.54 -4.90
N VAL A 34 10.58 5.46 -4.52
CA VAL A 34 9.12 5.28 -4.64
C VAL A 34 8.71 5.21 -6.12
N GLU A 35 9.33 6.01 -6.98
CA GLU A 35 9.10 5.95 -8.44
C GLU A 35 9.47 4.58 -9.01
N ARG A 36 10.61 3.98 -8.61
CA ARG A 36 10.96 2.60 -9.00
C ARG A 36 9.99 1.56 -8.46
N MET A 37 9.46 1.75 -7.25
CA MET A 37 8.42 0.87 -6.70
C MET A 37 7.13 0.93 -7.51
N LEU A 38 6.74 2.13 -7.97
CA LEU A 38 5.57 2.33 -8.82
C LEU A 38 5.80 1.79 -10.24
N ASP A 39 7.02 1.92 -10.77
CA ASP A 39 7.40 1.30 -12.03
C ASP A 39 7.28 -0.24 -11.96
N ALA A 40 7.72 -0.86 -10.87
CA ALA A 40 7.51 -2.28 -10.64
C ALA A 40 6.03 -2.68 -10.52
N ALA A 41 5.18 -1.78 -10.02
CA ALA A 41 3.75 -2.06 -9.87
C ALA A 41 3.06 -2.34 -11.20
N VAL A 42 3.36 -1.57 -12.25
CA VAL A 42 2.72 -1.69 -13.56
C VAL A 42 3.12 -2.95 -14.34
N TRP A 43 4.08 -3.72 -13.83
CA TRP A 43 4.42 -5.06 -14.33
C TRP A 43 3.55 -6.17 -13.72
N ALA A 44 2.53 -5.82 -12.93
CA ALA A 44 1.58 -6.79 -12.44
C ALA A 44 0.77 -7.41 -13.61
N PRO A 45 0.41 -8.71 -13.52
CA PRO A 45 -0.45 -9.32 -14.51
C PRO A 45 -1.83 -8.66 -14.50
N ASN A 46 -2.37 -8.38 -15.67
CA ASN A 46 -3.73 -7.89 -15.83
C ASN A 46 -4.37 -8.48 -17.09
N HIS A 47 -5.64 -8.85 -17.01
CA HIS A 47 -6.35 -9.45 -18.14
C HIS A 47 -6.58 -8.41 -19.23
N ARG A 48 -6.36 -8.81 -20.50
CA ARG A 48 -6.58 -7.97 -21.69
C ARG A 48 -5.85 -6.63 -21.69
N MET A 49 -4.77 -6.49 -20.92
CA MET A 49 -4.00 -5.25 -20.80
C MET A 49 -4.86 -4.04 -20.43
N THR A 50 -5.80 -4.23 -19.51
CA THR A 50 -6.71 -3.17 -19.04
C THR A 50 -5.99 -2.08 -18.26
N GLU A 51 -4.82 -2.38 -17.66
CA GLU A 51 -4.02 -1.46 -16.84
C GLU A 51 -4.88 -0.67 -15.85
N PRO A 52 -5.63 -1.36 -14.97
CA PRO A 52 -6.74 -0.79 -14.21
C PRO A 52 -6.30 0.03 -13.00
N TRP A 53 -5.00 0.11 -12.73
CA TRP A 53 -4.44 0.78 -11.56
C TRP A 53 -4.44 2.31 -11.72
N ARG A 54 -4.76 2.98 -10.61
CA ARG A 54 -4.53 4.42 -10.42
C ARG A 54 -3.85 4.61 -9.06
N PHE A 55 -2.71 5.29 -9.08
CA PHE A 55 -1.93 5.53 -7.88
C PHE A 55 -1.94 7.02 -7.53
N ILE A 56 -2.37 7.34 -6.30
CA ILE A 56 -2.23 8.68 -5.74
C ILE A 56 -1.13 8.61 -4.69
N VAL A 57 -0.03 9.32 -4.93
CA VAL A 57 1.11 9.39 -4.02
C VAL A 57 1.03 10.65 -3.18
N ILE A 58 1.05 10.49 -1.87
CA ILE A 58 0.93 11.59 -0.91
C ILE A 58 2.23 11.67 -0.12
N GLU A 59 3.00 12.70 -0.36
CA GLU A 59 4.25 13.00 0.32
C GLU A 59 4.00 13.48 1.76
N LYS A 60 5.03 13.44 2.60
CA LYS A 60 4.92 13.81 4.02
C LYS A 60 4.42 15.24 4.22
N ASP A 61 4.86 16.16 3.37
CA ASP A 61 4.54 17.59 3.44
C ASP A 61 3.28 17.99 2.66
N SER A 62 2.58 17.02 2.07
CA SER A 62 1.35 17.28 1.32
C SER A 62 0.23 17.75 2.26
N PRO A 63 -0.53 18.81 1.91
CA PRO A 63 -1.69 19.24 2.69
C PRO A 63 -2.78 18.16 2.80
N LEU A 64 -2.83 17.21 1.87
CA LEU A 64 -3.73 16.06 1.94
C LEU A 64 -3.42 15.16 3.13
N ARG A 65 -2.17 15.16 3.62
CA ARG A 65 -1.73 14.33 4.75
C ARG A 65 -2.54 14.63 6.02
N SER A 66 -2.67 15.90 6.36
CA SER A 66 -3.43 16.34 7.54
C SER A 66 -4.92 16.03 7.41
N GLN A 67 -5.48 16.17 6.21
CA GLN A 67 -6.90 15.88 5.97
C GLN A 67 -7.20 14.39 6.13
N ILE A 68 -6.32 13.51 5.63
CA ILE A 68 -6.47 12.05 5.77
C ILE A 68 -6.24 11.62 7.22
N ALA A 69 -5.29 12.23 7.93
CA ALA A 69 -5.08 11.97 9.34
C ALA A 69 -6.31 12.36 10.18
N LEU A 70 -6.91 13.52 9.89
CA LEU A 70 -8.15 13.93 10.53
C LEU A 70 -9.30 12.96 10.22
N LEU A 71 -9.44 12.52 8.97
CA LEU A 71 -10.43 11.51 8.59
C LEU A 71 -10.19 10.19 9.35
N ALA A 72 -8.93 9.82 9.61
CA ALA A 72 -8.60 8.64 10.40
C ALA A 72 -9.01 8.78 11.86
N TYR A 73 -8.85 9.98 12.44
CA TYR A 73 -9.37 10.31 13.76
C TYR A 73 -10.90 10.17 13.80
N GLU A 74 -11.61 10.90 12.91
CA GLU A 74 -13.07 10.92 12.86
C GLU A 74 -13.65 9.52 12.70
N SER A 75 -13.17 8.75 11.72
CA SER A 75 -13.64 7.38 11.46
C SER A 75 -13.38 6.42 12.64
N THR A 76 -12.33 6.68 13.43
CA THR A 76 -12.07 5.88 14.62
C THR A 76 -12.97 6.28 15.76
N PHE A 77 -13.15 7.57 15.96
CA PHE A 77 -13.98 8.11 17.03
C PHE A 77 -15.47 7.74 16.84
N GLU A 78 -15.99 7.89 15.64
CA GLU A 78 -17.36 7.47 15.28
C GLU A 78 -17.64 6.00 15.63
N ARG A 79 -16.62 5.13 15.46
CA ARG A 79 -16.75 3.69 15.70
C ARG A 79 -16.50 3.28 17.16
N THR A 80 -15.65 3.98 17.89
CA THR A 80 -15.14 3.52 19.21
C THR A 80 -15.48 4.43 20.36
N ASN A 81 -15.82 5.69 20.10
CA ASN A 81 -15.99 6.77 21.07
C ASN A 81 -14.78 6.91 22.04
N ASP A 82 -13.55 6.62 21.51
CA ASP A 82 -12.30 6.58 22.26
C ASP A 82 -11.35 7.63 21.67
N VAL A 83 -11.07 8.67 22.45
CA VAL A 83 -10.22 9.81 22.06
C VAL A 83 -8.77 9.37 21.85
N ASP A 84 -8.21 8.58 22.78
CA ASP A 84 -6.80 8.18 22.73
C ASP A 84 -6.53 7.28 21.52
N ARG A 85 -7.43 6.34 21.26
CA ARG A 85 -7.37 5.47 20.10
C ARG A 85 -7.52 6.25 18.81
N SER A 86 -8.36 7.26 18.78
CA SER A 86 -8.57 8.13 17.61
C SER A 86 -7.33 8.97 17.34
N GLN A 87 -6.73 9.54 18.37
CA GLN A 87 -5.50 10.29 18.27
C GLN A 87 -4.33 9.40 17.79
N ALA A 88 -4.19 8.22 18.35
CA ALA A 88 -3.17 7.26 17.92
C ALA A 88 -3.33 6.89 16.44
N ASN A 89 -4.58 6.75 15.95
CA ASN A 89 -4.83 6.48 14.53
C ASN A 89 -4.56 7.69 13.64
N HIS A 90 -4.88 8.92 14.08
CA HIS A 90 -4.48 10.15 13.42
C HIS A 90 -2.96 10.20 13.22
N ASP A 91 -2.21 10.07 14.32
CA ASP A 91 -0.75 10.20 14.31
C ASP A 91 -0.07 9.13 13.45
N LYS A 92 -0.66 7.93 13.37
CA LYS A 92 -0.21 6.86 12.51
C LYS A 92 -0.17 7.26 11.03
N PHE A 93 -1.09 8.09 10.55
CA PHE A 93 -1.12 8.58 9.18
C PHE A 93 -0.07 9.66 8.90
N LEU A 94 0.51 10.26 9.93
CA LEU A 94 1.57 11.28 9.80
C LEU A 94 2.99 10.69 9.78
N LYS A 95 3.16 9.44 10.25
CA LYS A 95 4.49 8.81 10.41
C LYS A 95 5.19 8.44 9.08
N PRO A 96 4.52 7.79 8.08
CA PRO A 96 5.21 7.31 6.89
C PRO A 96 5.73 8.46 6.03
N ALA A 97 6.84 8.24 5.32
CA ALA A 97 7.37 9.21 4.36
C ALA A 97 6.40 9.43 3.19
N PHE A 98 5.79 8.35 2.71
CA PHE A 98 4.80 8.39 1.63
C PHE A 98 3.58 7.53 1.98
N ILE A 99 2.41 7.93 1.47
CA ILE A 99 1.23 7.08 1.37
C ILE A 99 0.91 6.91 -0.11
N VAL A 100 0.80 5.68 -0.56
CA VAL A 100 0.32 5.36 -1.91
C VAL A 100 -1.08 4.80 -1.82
N CYS A 101 -2.06 5.52 -2.36
CA CYS A 101 -3.42 5.04 -2.50
C CYS A 101 -3.52 4.28 -3.83
N ALA A 102 -3.78 2.99 -3.77
CA ALA A 102 -3.94 2.14 -4.95
C ALA A 102 -5.43 1.92 -5.23
N TYR A 103 -5.89 2.45 -6.35
CA TYR A 103 -7.27 2.33 -6.82
C TYR A 103 -7.37 1.41 -8.02
N SER A 104 -8.48 0.69 -8.12
CA SER A 104 -8.88 -0.09 -9.28
C SER A 104 -9.98 0.64 -10.05
N VAL A 105 -9.81 0.77 -11.36
CA VAL A 105 -10.88 1.22 -12.26
C VAL A 105 -11.81 0.03 -12.53
N PRO A 106 -13.14 0.21 -12.50
CA PRO A 106 -14.08 -0.87 -12.80
C PRO A 106 -13.92 -1.38 -14.23
N GLY A 107 -14.25 -2.64 -14.46
CA GLY A 107 -14.37 -3.23 -15.78
C GLY A 107 -15.73 -2.95 -16.43
N LEU A 108 -15.97 -3.58 -17.56
CA LEU A 108 -17.24 -3.44 -18.30
C LEU A 108 -18.39 -4.21 -17.63
N ASP A 109 -18.07 -5.19 -16.82
CA ASP A 109 -18.97 -6.06 -16.09
C ASP A 109 -18.39 -6.44 -14.70
N GLU A 110 -19.14 -7.22 -13.94
CA GLU A 110 -18.73 -7.63 -12.60
C GLU A 110 -17.49 -8.53 -12.61
N GLU A 111 -17.35 -9.40 -13.62
CA GLU A 111 -16.21 -10.31 -13.76
C GLU A 111 -14.93 -9.53 -14.04
N SER A 112 -14.93 -8.68 -15.05
CA SER A 112 -13.78 -7.82 -15.40
C SER A 112 -13.44 -6.81 -14.29
N THR A 113 -14.43 -6.35 -13.52
CA THR A 113 -14.19 -5.51 -12.35
C THR A 113 -13.43 -6.27 -11.25
N LYS A 114 -13.78 -7.54 -11.00
CA LYS A 114 -13.03 -8.40 -10.05
C LYS A 114 -11.61 -8.69 -10.53
N GLU A 115 -11.44 -8.95 -11.83
CA GLU A 115 -10.11 -9.15 -12.43
C GLU A 115 -9.25 -7.90 -12.30
N ASN A 116 -9.81 -6.74 -12.57
CA ASN A 116 -9.15 -5.46 -12.41
C ASN A 116 -8.71 -5.22 -10.95
N TYR A 117 -9.59 -5.49 -9.99
CA TYR A 117 -9.26 -5.38 -8.57
C TYR A 117 -8.12 -6.33 -8.18
N ALA A 118 -8.14 -7.58 -8.66
CA ALA A 118 -7.09 -8.56 -8.43
C ALA A 118 -5.75 -8.12 -9.04
N ALA A 119 -5.76 -7.53 -10.24
CA ALA A 119 -4.56 -6.97 -10.87
C ALA A 119 -3.95 -5.85 -10.01
N VAL A 120 -4.76 -4.96 -9.45
CA VAL A 120 -4.26 -3.90 -8.55
C VAL A 120 -3.75 -4.46 -7.23
N CYS A 121 -4.32 -5.56 -6.71
CA CYS A 121 -3.73 -6.28 -5.56
C CYS A 121 -2.32 -6.80 -5.89
N CYS A 122 -2.11 -7.36 -7.08
CA CYS A 122 -0.79 -7.78 -7.55
C CYS A 122 0.17 -6.60 -7.69
N ALA A 123 -0.30 -5.48 -8.25
CA ALA A 123 0.48 -4.25 -8.36
C ALA A 123 0.92 -3.71 -6.98
N ALA A 124 0.01 -3.68 -6.00
CA ALA A 124 0.33 -3.27 -4.62
C ALA A 124 1.33 -4.23 -3.94
N GLN A 125 1.26 -5.53 -4.24
CA GLN A 125 2.28 -6.49 -3.77
C GLN A 125 3.63 -6.22 -4.43
N ASN A 126 3.68 -5.91 -5.74
CA ASN A 126 4.92 -5.52 -6.42
C ASN A 126 5.55 -4.27 -5.79
N ILE A 127 4.75 -3.23 -5.47
CA ILE A 127 5.21 -2.05 -4.71
C ILE A 127 5.89 -2.49 -3.41
N SER A 128 5.24 -3.41 -2.67
CA SER A 128 5.75 -3.85 -1.38
C SER A 128 7.04 -4.66 -1.47
N LEU A 129 7.20 -5.48 -2.50
CA LEU A 129 8.42 -6.27 -2.75
C LEU A 129 9.57 -5.38 -3.24
N ALA A 130 9.29 -4.47 -4.19
CA ALA A 130 10.26 -3.48 -4.65
C ALA A 130 10.71 -2.59 -3.49
N GLY A 131 9.78 -2.18 -2.61
CA GLY A 131 10.12 -1.44 -1.38
C GLY A 131 11.10 -2.20 -0.48
N ALA A 132 10.88 -3.50 -0.29
CA ALA A 132 11.82 -4.33 0.47
C ALA A 132 13.21 -4.39 -0.17
N ALA A 133 13.28 -4.45 -1.51
CA ALA A 133 14.55 -4.40 -2.24
C ALA A 133 15.25 -3.05 -2.15
N GLU A 134 14.51 -1.96 -2.01
CA GLU A 134 15.01 -0.59 -1.77
C GLU A 134 15.36 -0.33 -0.29
N GLY A 135 15.25 -1.33 0.60
CA GLY A 135 15.45 -1.15 2.04
C GLY A 135 14.32 -0.38 2.74
N LEU A 136 13.18 -0.22 2.07
CA LEU A 136 11.99 0.42 2.60
C LEU A 136 11.00 -0.61 3.13
N GLY A 137 10.19 -0.17 4.08
CA GLY A 137 9.11 -0.97 4.64
C GLY A 137 7.79 -0.24 4.61
N GLY A 138 6.74 -0.96 4.92
CA GLY A 138 5.43 -0.36 4.97
C GLY A 138 4.34 -1.30 5.42
N SER A 139 3.12 -0.82 5.34
CA SER A 139 1.95 -1.58 5.74
C SER A 139 0.79 -1.36 4.79
N TRP A 140 0.06 -2.43 4.54
CA TRP A 140 -1.19 -2.45 3.78
C TRP A 140 -2.35 -2.04 4.68
N GLN A 141 -3.07 -0.98 4.32
CA GLN A 141 -4.18 -0.41 5.10
C GLN A 141 -5.51 -0.59 4.37
N THR A 142 -6.50 -1.15 5.07
CA THR A 142 -7.89 -1.27 4.62
C THR A 142 -8.87 -0.86 5.72
N GLY A 143 -8.38 -0.19 6.76
CA GLY A 143 -9.15 0.20 7.95
C GLY A 143 -10.16 1.33 7.71
N GLY A 144 -10.71 1.87 8.80
CA GLY A 144 -11.79 2.85 8.80
C GLY A 144 -11.67 3.98 7.76
N PRO A 145 -10.54 4.73 7.70
CA PRO A 145 -10.41 5.82 6.73
C PRO A 145 -10.51 5.35 5.28
N CYS A 146 -10.00 4.13 4.96
CA CYS A 146 -10.06 3.58 3.61
C CYS A 146 -11.49 3.26 3.15
N ARG A 147 -12.41 3.07 4.09
CA ARG A 147 -13.83 2.75 3.83
C ARG A 147 -14.73 3.97 3.93
N ASN A 148 -14.18 5.11 4.33
CA ASN A 148 -14.94 6.33 4.50
C ASN A 148 -15.12 7.01 3.12
N PRO A 149 -16.35 7.26 2.66
CA PRO A 149 -16.59 7.87 1.35
C PRO A 149 -15.97 9.26 1.21
N LYS A 150 -15.76 10.00 2.29
CA LYS A 150 -15.09 11.30 2.29
C LYS A 150 -13.67 11.23 1.72
N LEU A 151 -13.00 10.05 1.79
CA LEU A 151 -11.63 9.89 1.29
C LEU A 151 -11.53 10.18 -0.21
N LYS A 152 -12.50 9.73 -1.01
CA LYS A 152 -12.51 10.00 -2.46
C LYS A 152 -12.61 11.51 -2.74
N GLY A 153 -13.46 12.22 -2.01
CA GLY A 153 -13.58 13.68 -2.13
C GLY A 153 -12.31 14.42 -1.71
N ILE A 154 -11.63 13.98 -0.63
CA ILE A 154 -10.34 14.55 -0.19
C ILE A 154 -9.27 14.36 -1.28
N LEU A 155 -9.24 13.20 -1.92
CA LEU A 155 -8.25 12.87 -2.95
C LEU A 155 -8.61 13.38 -4.35
N GLY A 156 -9.84 13.83 -4.56
CA GLY A 156 -10.33 14.29 -5.86
C GLY A 156 -10.37 13.19 -6.92
N VAL A 157 -10.62 11.93 -6.50
CA VAL A 157 -10.67 10.78 -7.41
C VAL A 157 -12.10 10.46 -7.83
N ASP A 158 -12.23 9.75 -8.95
CA ASP A 158 -13.51 9.31 -9.50
C ASP A 158 -14.26 8.39 -8.52
N ASP A 159 -15.56 8.62 -8.36
CA ASP A 159 -16.41 7.84 -7.45
C ASP A 159 -16.56 6.37 -7.85
N SER A 160 -16.38 6.06 -9.14
CA SER A 160 -16.42 4.69 -9.65
C SER A 160 -15.19 3.86 -9.30
N TRP A 161 -14.07 4.49 -8.90
CA TRP A 161 -12.86 3.75 -8.59
C TRP A 161 -12.96 3.07 -7.22
N ASP A 162 -12.49 1.83 -7.14
CA ASP A 162 -12.43 1.09 -5.89
C ASP A 162 -11.05 1.19 -5.24
N LEU A 163 -11.01 1.64 -3.99
CA LEU A 163 -9.78 1.65 -3.21
C LEU A 163 -9.40 0.23 -2.81
N VAL A 164 -8.28 -0.26 -3.34
CA VAL A 164 -7.71 -1.55 -2.94
C VAL A 164 -6.97 -1.43 -1.62
N THR A 165 -6.14 -0.40 -1.48
CA THR A 165 -5.36 -0.18 -0.25
C THR A 165 -4.73 1.21 -0.21
N LEU A 166 -4.39 1.64 1.01
CA LEU A 166 -3.34 2.63 1.25
C LEU A 166 -2.07 1.90 1.67
N LEU A 167 -0.98 2.11 0.96
CA LEU A 167 0.34 1.60 1.35
C LEU A 167 1.10 2.70 2.09
N PHE A 168 1.47 2.45 3.33
CA PHE A 168 2.41 3.30 4.05
C PHE A 168 3.82 2.90 3.66
N ILE A 169 4.68 3.88 3.37
CA ILE A 169 6.05 3.66 2.91
C ILE A 169 7.00 4.55 3.70
N GLY A 170 8.08 3.96 4.19
CA GLY A 170 9.12 4.67 4.93
C GLY A 170 10.33 3.79 5.22
N ALA A 171 11.39 4.36 5.78
CA ALA A 171 12.52 3.60 6.29
C ALA A 171 12.08 2.85 7.56
N PRO A 172 12.09 1.50 7.60
CA PRO A 172 11.56 0.77 8.74
C PRO A 172 12.47 0.90 9.97
N VAL A 173 11.90 1.02 11.14
CA VAL A 173 12.56 0.59 12.38
C VAL A 173 12.58 -0.96 12.33
N GLU A 174 13.58 -1.59 12.93
CA GLU A 174 13.82 -3.05 12.81
C GLU A 174 12.56 -3.91 12.82
N GLY A 175 12.51 -4.85 11.88
CA GLY A 175 11.31 -5.62 11.58
C GLY A 175 11.03 -6.74 12.60
N HIS A 176 9.75 -7.05 12.77
CA HIS A 176 9.30 -8.19 13.58
C HIS A 176 9.47 -9.51 12.82
N SER A 177 9.90 -10.56 13.53
CA SER A 177 9.84 -11.91 12.99
C SER A 177 8.37 -12.33 12.82
N SER A 178 8.05 -13.06 11.76
CA SER A 178 6.71 -13.64 11.61
C SER A 178 6.82 -15.10 11.18
N ARG A 179 5.93 -15.94 11.73
CA ARG A 179 5.82 -17.34 11.33
C ARG A 179 4.66 -17.50 10.35
N ARG A 180 4.78 -18.46 9.47
CA ARG A 180 3.69 -18.88 8.57
C ARG A 180 3.37 -20.34 8.82
N THR A 181 2.10 -20.68 8.66
CA THR A 181 1.66 -22.08 8.60
C THR A 181 2.37 -22.77 7.43
N PRO A 182 2.91 -23.99 7.63
CA PRO A 182 3.53 -24.73 6.53
C PRO A 182 2.59 -24.90 5.34
N VAL A 183 3.14 -24.72 4.12
CA VAL A 183 2.36 -24.76 2.87
C VAL A 183 1.62 -26.10 2.68
N SER A 184 2.15 -27.19 3.23
CA SER A 184 1.50 -28.51 3.20
C SER A 184 0.10 -28.57 3.79
N LYS A 185 -0.27 -27.57 4.62
CA LYS A 185 -1.63 -27.42 5.14
C LYS A 185 -2.65 -26.91 4.10
N TRP A 186 -2.17 -26.33 3.00
CA TRP A 186 -2.97 -25.60 2.04
C TRP A 186 -2.88 -26.15 0.62
N VAL A 187 -2.01 -27.17 0.40
CA VAL A 187 -1.78 -27.74 -0.93
C VAL A 187 -2.30 -29.16 -0.95
N TYR A 188 -3.08 -29.47 -1.97
CA TYR A 188 -3.59 -30.78 -2.27
C TYR A 188 -3.00 -31.18 -3.63
N TRP A 189 -2.32 -32.33 -3.65
CA TRP A 189 -1.75 -32.91 -4.87
C TRP A 189 -2.69 -34.01 -5.36
N SER A 190 -3.11 -33.97 -6.61
CA SER A 190 -3.98 -34.97 -7.25
C SER A 190 -3.21 -35.73 -8.31
#